data_77eb0cfaad176e6a6b2414bd0981156a
#
_entry.id   77eb0cfaad176e6a6b2414bd0981156a
#
_cell.length_a   1.000
_cell.length_b   1.000
_cell.length_c   1.000
_cell.angle_alpha   90.00
_cell.angle_beta   90.00
_cell.angle_gamma   90.00
#
_symmetry.space_group_name_H-M   'P 1'
#
loop_
_entity.id
_entity.type
_entity.pdbx_description
1 polymer ?
#
loop_
_entity_poly.entity_id
_entity_poly.type
_entity_poly.pdbx_seq_one_letter_code
_entity_poly.pdbx_strand_id
1 'polypeptide(L)'
;MEILSVFDAEFKKYGRVLEGLDVTELLSELEKTEKPDGVVYKPSEPEFEKLTVFDVIKNNVYGGMPIQIGYCNGTNTKLNCVEYHRDSEINIVLQDTVFLLGLQSDLDNYTLKTETIKAFKAPAGSSVELFATALHYAPCDAKKGDGFRVAVVLPRSTNTDKPEIKPICEEDKLLFAKNKWLIAHKDTSEAENGAFVGLIGENIDIKDLI
;
A
#
# COMPACT_ATOMS: atom_id res chain seq x y z
N MET A 1 -16.83 6.57 9.91
CA MET A 1 -16.29 6.00 8.64
C MET A 1 -17.02 4.70 8.37
N GLU A 2 -17.32 4.41 7.09
CA GLU A 2 -17.88 3.14 6.63
C GLU A 2 -16.78 2.36 5.89
N ILE A 3 -16.77 1.02 6.01
CA ILE A 3 -15.87 0.16 5.26
C ILE A 3 -16.61 -0.33 4.02
N LEU A 4 -16.20 0.18 2.85
CA LEU A 4 -16.72 -0.17 1.53
C LEU A 4 -16.00 -1.42 0.98
N SER A 5 -16.45 -1.94 -0.15
CA SER A 5 -15.79 -3.04 -0.85
C SER A 5 -14.90 -2.51 -1.99
N VAL A 6 -13.79 -3.20 -2.29
CA VAL A 6 -13.00 -2.94 -3.52
C VAL A 6 -13.80 -3.20 -4.81
N PHE A 7 -14.98 -3.84 -4.72
CA PHE A 7 -15.90 -4.05 -5.84
C PHE A 7 -16.93 -2.94 -5.99
N ASP A 8 -17.01 -2.00 -5.04
CA ASP A 8 -17.95 -0.88 -5.11
C ASP A 8 -17.52 0.14 -6.19
N ALA A 9 -18.50 0.83 -6.74
CA ALA A 9 -18.25 1.84 -7.78
C ALA A 9 -17.34 2.98 -7.30
N GLU A 10 -17.37 3.30 -6.01
CA GLU A 10 -16.53 4.34 -5.39
C GLU A 10 -15.04 3.99 -5.47
N PHE A 11 -14.69 2.70 -5.42
CA PHE A 11 -13.30 2.25 -5.49
C PHE A 11 -12.61 2.60 -6.83
N LYS A 12 -13.35 2.76 -7.91
CA LYS A 12 -12.81 3.06 -9.26
C LYS A 12 -11.96 4.33 -9.33
N LYS A 13 -12.07 5.22 -8.35
CA LYS A 13 -11.22 6.42 -8.24
C LYS A 13 -9.83 6.11 -7.70
N TYR A 14 -9.72 5.02 -6.93
CA TYR A 14 -8.50 4.63 -6.20
C TYR A 14 -7.77 3.49 -6.90
N GLY A 15 -8.50 2.63 -7.61
CA GLY A 15 -7.93 1.43 -8.19
C GLY A 15 -8.94 0.57 -8.93
N ARG A 16 -8.53 -0.67 -9.14
CA ARG A 16 -9.39 -1.72 -9.72
C ARG A 16 -8.99 -3.09 -9.18
N VAL A 17 -9.90 -4.05 -9.25
CA VAL A 17 -9.59 -5.46 -9.03
C VAL A 17 -9.11 -6.04 -10.36
N LEU A 18 -7.97 -6.74 -10.32
CA LEU A 18 -7.42 -7.45 -11.47
C LEU A 18 -8.03 -8.85 -11.52
N GLU A 19 -8.87 -9.08 -12.52
CA GLU A 19 -9.46 -10.40 -12.77
C GLU A 19 -8.54 -11.24 -13.66
N GLY A 20 -8.58 -12.56 -13.48
CA GLY A 20 -7.89 -13.51 -14.36
C GLY A 20 -6.40 -13.74 -14.07
N LEU A 21 -5.85 -13.20 -12.98
CA LEU A 21 -4.53 -13.57 -12.50
C LEU A 21 -4.62 -14.86 -11.67
N ASP A 22 -3.88 -15.90 -12.07
CA ASP A 22 -3.68 -17.06 -11.20
C ASP A 22 -2.56 -16.76 -10.20
N VAL A 23 -2.97 -16.51 -8.96
CA VAL A 23 -2.09 -16.16 -7.84
C VAL A 23 -1.94 -17.30 -6.83
N THR A 24 -2.41 -18.51 -7.16
CA THR A 24 -2.46 -19.65 -6.24
C THR A 24 -1.09 -19.99 -5.65
N GLU A 25 -0.06 -20.10 -6.49
CA GLU A 25 1.30 -20.39 -6.03
C GLU A 25 1.87 -19.25 -5.19
N LEU A 26 1.62 -17.99 -5.60
CA LEU A 26 2.08 -16.82 -4.86
C LEU A 26 1.46 -16.73 -3.46
N LEU A 27 0.16 -16.99 -3.33
CA LEU A 27 -0.51 -17.04 -2.03
C LEU A 27 0.04 -18.17 -1.15
N SER A 28 0.36 -19.33 -1.73
CA SER A 28 0.98 -20.43 -1.00
C SER A 28 2.39 -20.08 -0.48
N GLU A 29 3.18 -19.33 -1.24
CA GLU A 29 4.49 -18.86 -0.76
C GLU A 29 4.34 -17.72 0.25
N LEU A 30 3.38 -16.82 0.06
CA LEU A 30 3.07 -15.72 0.97
C LEU A 30 2.65 -16.24 2.37
N GLU A 31 1.90 -17.35 2.43
CA GLU A 31 1.49 -17.97 3.69
C GLU A 31 2.67 -18.41 4.56
N LYS A 32 3.81 -18.76 3.95
CA LYS A 32 5.03 -19.19 4.65
C LYS A 32 5.84 -18.04 5.24
N THR A 33 5.54 -16.80 4.87
CA THR A 33 6.26 -15.61 5.34
C THR A 33 5.87 -15.24 6.77
N GLU A 34 6.75 -14.50 7.45
CA GLU A 34 6.48 -14.04 8.81
C GLU A 34 5.25 -13.10 8.88
N LYS A 35 4.57 -13.09 10.01
CA LYS A 35 3.51 -12.15 10.37
C LYS A 35 3.72 -11.70 11.82
N PRO A 36 4.44 -10.60 12.07
CA PRO A 36 4.69 -10.08 13.41
C PRO A 36 3.45 -9.35 13.98
N ASP A 37 3.51 -9.01 15.26
CA ASP A 37 2.49 -8.18 15.93
C ASP A 37 2.50 -6.71 15.45
N GLY A 38 3.59 -6.26 14.83
CA GLY A 38 3.67 -4.98 14.12
C GLY A 38 3.57 -5.19 12.61
N VAL A 39 4.12 -4.26 11.83
CA VAL A 39 4.16 -4.35 10.36
C VAL A 39 5.59 -4.57 9.91
N VAL A 40 5.79 -5.57 9.06
CA VAL A 40 7.03 -5.78 8.32
C VAL A 40 6.79 -5.58 6.83
N TYR A 41 7.71 -4.87 6.18
CA TYR A 41 7.72 -4.69 4.73
C TYR A 41 9.05 -5.21 4.15
N LYS A 42 8.95 -6.06 3.13
CA LYS A 42 10.09 -6.55 2.36
C LYS A 42 9.88 -6.22 0.88
N PRO A 43 10.73 -5.36 0.27
CA PRO A 43 10.50 -4.86 -1.09
C PRO A 43 10.53 -5.94 -2.17
N SER A 44 11.31 -6.99 -1.98
CA SER A 44 11.51 -8.07 -2.95
C SER A 44 11.74 -9.39 -2.23
N GLU A 45 11.00 -10.43 -2.63
CA GLU A 45 11.16 -11.80 -2.14
C GLU A 45 11.56 -12.71 -3.31
N PRO A 46 12.79 -13.25 -3.33
CA PRO A 46 13.27 -14.06 -4.45
C PRO A 46 12.39 -15.26 -4.78
N GLU A 47 11.72 -15.85 -3.78
CA GLU A 47 10.84 -17.01 -4.02
C GLU A 47 9.57 -16.60 -4.78
N PHE A 48 9.05 -15.37 -4.57
CA PHE A 48 7.92 -14.86 -5.33
C PHE A 48 8.30 -14.53 -6.77
N GLU A 49 9.51 -14.02 -6.97
CA GLU A 49 9.98 -13.59 -8.30
C GLU A 49 10.38 -14.74 -9.23
N LYS A 50 10.43 -15.99 -8.72
CA LYS A 50 10.63 -17.22 -9.53
C LYS A 50 9.33 -17.78 -10.08
N LEU A 51 8.18 -17.36 -9.58
CA LEU A 51 6.87 -17.90 -9.96
C LEU A 51 6.46 -17.40 -11.33
N THR A 52 5.69 -18.23 -12.06
CA THR A 52 5.17 -17.88 -13.39
C THR A 52 4.36 -16.57 -13.38
N VAL A 53 3.62 -16.30 -12.30
CA VAL A 53 2.81 -15.09 -12.15
C VAL A 53 3.65 -13.81 -12.19
N PHE A 54 4.94 -13.87 -11.84
CA PHE A 54 5.85 -12.72 -11.94
C PHE A 54 5.93 -12.18 -13.36
N ASP A 55 6.19 -13.05 -14.34
CA ASP A 55 6.28 -12.63 -15.74
C ASP A 55 4.91 -12.22 -16.30
N VAL A 56 3.82 -12.84 -15.84
CA VAL A 56 2.46 -12.45 -16.22
C VAL A 56 2.18 -11.01 -15.75
N ILE A 57 2.42 -10.70 -14.47
CA ILE A 57 2.20 -9.35 -13.92
C ILE A 57 3.10 -8.34 -14.63
N LYS A 58 4.40 -8.65 -14.76
CA LYS A 58 5.37 -7.79 -15.43
C LYS A 58 4.93 -7.44 -16.87
N ASN A 59 4.52 -8.43 -17.65
CA ASN A 59 4.24 -8.22 -19.06
C ASN A 59 2.83 -7.67 -19.31
N ASN A 60 1.81 -8.20 -18.63
CA ASN A 60 0.42 -7.87 -18.90
C ASN A 60 -0.07 -6.64 -18.09
N VAL A 61 0.43 -6.44 -16.88
CA VAL A 61 -0.02 -5.33 -16.03
C VAL A 61 0.94 -4.15 -16.12
N TYR A 62 2.24 -4.40 -16.05
CA TYR A 62 3.26 -3.34 -16.12
C TYR A 62 3.85 -3.13 -17.54
N GLY A 63 3.29 -3.76 -18.58
CA GLY A 63 3.70 -3.53 -19.97
C GLY A 63 5.17 -3.87 -20.26
N GLY A 64 5.78 -4.79 -19.52
CA GLY A 64 7.18 -5.20 -19.67
C GLY A 64 8.17 -4.39 -18.83
N MET A 65 7.72 -3.43 -18.03
CA MET A 65 8.62 -2.71 -17.12
C MET A 65 9.23 -3.66 -16.08
N PRO A 66 10.47 -3.39 -15.62
CA PRO A 66 11.06 -4.14 -14.52
C PRO A 66 10.26 -3.94 -13.22
N ILE A 67 9.83 -5.04 -12.62
CA ILE A 67 9.09 -5.06 -11.34
C ILE A 67 9.85 -5.82 -10.26
N GLN A 68 9.35 -5.73 -9.06
CA GLN A 68 9.66 -6.57 -7.90
C GLN A 68 8.39 -7.06 -7.26
N ILE A 69 8.45 -8.21 -6.59
CA ILE A 69 7.39 -8.70 -5.72
C ILE A 69 7.97 -8.94 -4.34
N GLY A 70 7.45 -8.22 -3.36
CA GLY A 70 7.74 -8.40 -1.96
C GLY A 70 6.47 -8.63 -1.16
N TYR A 71 6.49 -8.27 0.11
CA TYR A 71 5.30 -8.40 0.96
C TYR A 71 5.23 -7.32 2.04
N CYS A 72 4.01 -7.04 2.48
CA CYS A 72 3.68 -6.26 3.66
C CYS A 72 2.79 -7.12 4.55
N ASN A 73 3.30 -7.51 5.72
CA ASN A 73 2.61 -8.41 6.65
C ASN A 73 2.58 -7.85 8.05
N GLY A 74 1.57 -8.22 8.81
CA GLY A 74 1.51 -7.86 10.23
C GLY A 74 0.11 -7.64 10.76
N THR A 75 0.02 -6.78 11.76
CA THR A 75 -1.24 -6.30 12.36
C THR A 75 -1.23 -4.78 12.42
N ASN A 76 -2.28 -4.16 11.96
CA ASN A 76 -2.48 -2.71 12.01
C ASN A 76 -3.98 -2.39 11.94
N THR A 77 -4.38 -1.32 12.61
CA THR A 77 -5.76 -0.78 12.54
C THR A 77 -5.79 0.71 12.25
N LYS A 78 -4.59 1.34 12.16
CA LYS A 78 -4.45 2.80 12.06
C LYS A 78 -3.99 3.26 10.69
N LEU A 79 -4.40 4.47 10.33
CA LEU A 79 -3.95 5.15 9.12
C LEU A 79 -2.44 5.43 9.14
N ASN A 80 -1.93 6.02 10.19
CA ASN A 80 -0.55 6.44 10.43
C ASN A 80 0.03 7.38 9.37
N CYS A 81 0.09 6.94 8.13
CA CYS A 81 0.67 7.67 7.00
C CYS A 81 -0.19 7.48 5.75
N VAL A 82 0.14 8.26 4.72
CA VAL A 82 -0.17 7.94 3.34
C VAL A 82 1.07 8.14 2.49
N GLU A 83 1.22 7.32 1.46
CA GLU A 83 2.30 7.39 0.48
C GLU A 83 1.78 7.26 -0.93
N TYR A 84 2.62 7.61 -1.89
CA TYR A 84 2.39 7.35 -3.31
C TYR A 84 3.70 7.08 -4.04
N HIS A 85 3.55 6.44 -5.18
CA HIS A 85 4.61 6.10 -6.11
C HIS A 85 4.33 6.71 -7.48
N ARG A 86 5.33 6.77 -8.36
CA ARG A 86 5.14 7.26 -9.75
C ARG A 86 4.47 6.23 -10.65
N ASP A 87 4.09 5.08 -10.11
CA ASP A 87 3.36 4.02 -10.81
C ASP A 87 2.34 3.37 -9.89
N SER A 88 1.43 2.58 -10.46
CA SER A 88 0.46 1.78 -9.69
C SER A 88 1.17 0.75 -8.82
N GLU A 89 0.56 0.43 -7.68
CA GLU A 89 0.95 -0.68 -6.81
C GLU A 89 -0.08 -1.79 -6.91
N ILE A 90 0.36 -3.06 -6.97
CA ILE A 90 -0.56 -4.20 -6.92
C ILE A 90 -0.42 -4.90 -5.57
N ASN A 91 -1.55 -5.11 -4.93
CA ASN A 91 -1.69 -5.79 -3.65
C ASN A 91 -2.46 -7.10 -3.85
N ILE A 92 -1.84 -8.24 -3.55
CA ILE A 92 -2.46 -9.56 -3.61
C ILE A 92 -2.63 -10.05 -2.19
N VAL A 93 -3.87 -10.12 -1.71
CA VAL A 93 -4.18 -10.33 -0.30
C VAL A 93 -4.43 -11.80 0.00
N LEU A 94 -3.76 -12.35 1.02
CA LEU A 94 -3.94 -13.75 1.44
C LEU A 94 -5.24 -13.94 2.25
N GLN A 95 -5.57 -13.00 3.11
CA GLN A 95 -6.80 -12.97 3.90
C GLN A 95 -7.53 -11.63 3.67
N ASP A 96 -8.78 -11.55 4.13
CA ASP A 96 -9.52 -10.30 4.12
C ASP A 96 -8.67 -9.18 4.70
N THR A 97 -8.59 -8.06 4.01
CA THR A 97 -7.70 -6.94 4.35
C THR A 97 -8.40 -5.62 4.09
N VAL A 98 -8.17 -4.59 4.90
CA VAL A 98 -8.73 -3.25 4.69
C VAL A 98 -7.62 -2.30 4.28
N PHE A 99 -7.86 -1.51 3.22
CA PHE A 99 -7.03 -0.41 2.78
C PHE A 99 -7.65 0.92 3.20
N LEU A 100 -6.86 1.80 3.80
CA LEU A 100 -7.23 3.19 4.07
C LEU A 100 -6.64 4.06 2.96
N LEU A 101 -7.48 4.66 2.12
CA LEU A 101 -7.07 5.30 0.88
C LEU A 101 -7.49 6.77 0.83
N GLY A 102 -6.61 7.61 0.28
CA GLY A 102 -6.87 8.99 -0.12
C GLY A 102 -6.61 9.20 -1.60
N LEU A 103 -6.79 10.42 -2.09
CA LEU A 103 -6.45 10.80 -3.46
C LEU A 103 -5.44 11.94 -3.47
N GLN A 104 -4.49 11.92 -4.40
CA GLN A 104 -3.55 13.03 -4.59
C GLN A 104 -4.28 14.34 -4.94
N SER A 105 -5.45 14.27 -5.59
CA SER A 105 -6.28 15.43 -5.88
C SER A 105 -6.85 16.14 -4.64
N ASP A 106 -6.86 15.46 -3.50
CA ASP A 106 -7.37 16.00 -2.23
C ASP A 106 -6.27 16.68 -1.40
N LEU A 107 -5.02 16.62 -1.88
CA LEU A 107 -3.90 17.31 -1.24
C LEU A 107 -4.02 18.83 -1.43
N ASP A 108 -3.93 19.56 -0.32
CA ASP A 108 -3.76 21.01 -0.31
C ASP A 108 -2.35 21.35 0.22
N ASN A 109 -1.49 21.89 -0.65
CA ASN A 109 -0.08 22.19 -0.31
C ASN A 109 0.64 21.01 0.37
N TYR A 110 0.39 19.79 -0.13
CA TYR A 110 0.94 18.51 0.39
C TYR A 110 0.40 18.12 1.76
N THR A 111 -0.66 18.73 2.24
CA THR A 111 -1.39 18.28 3.42
C THR A 111 -2.69 17.58 3.02
N LEU A 112 -3.14 16.62 3.83
CA LEU A 112 -4.36 15.87 3.63
C LEU A 112 -5.19 15.87 4.91
N LYS A 113 -6.46 16.24 4.80
CA LYS A 113 -7.40 16.07 5.91
C LYS A 113 -7.76 14.60 6.05
N THR A 114 -7.55 14.02 7.23
CA THR A 114 -7.82 12.59 7.46
C THR A 114 -9.29 12.22 7.29
N GLU A 115 -10.22 13.17 7.42
CA GLU A 115 -11.66 12.98 7.15
C GLU A 115 -11.98 12.60 5.70
N THR A 116 -11.06 12.87 4.73
CA THR A 116 -11.25 12.51 3.31
C THR A 116 -10.89 11.05 3.03
N ILE A 117 -10.21 10.39 3.95
CA ILE A 117 -9.80 8.98 3.81
C ILE A 117 -11.03 8.08 3.75
N LYS A 118 -10.97 7.09 2.85
CA LYS A 118 -11.97 6.03 2.70
C LYS A 118 -11.36 4.68 3.06
N ALA A 119 -12.18 3.80 3.62
CA ALA A 119 -11.79 2.43 3.93
C ALA A 119 -12.40 1.47 2.91
N PHE A 120 -11.58 0.57 2.36
CA PHE A 120 -12.02 -0.44 1.39
C PHE A 120 -11.54 -1.81 1.81
N LYS A 121 -12.47 -2.76 1.91
CA LYS A 121 -12.18 -4.16 2.20
C LYS A 121 -11.94 -4.93 0.91
N ALA A 122 -10.80 -5.61 0.83
CA ALA A 122 -10.48 -6.61 -0.18
C ALA A 122 -10.65 -8.01 0.42
N PRO A 123 -11.52 -8.87 -0.13
CA PRO A 123 -11.63 -10.26 0.28
C PRO A 123 -10.36 -11.06 -0.01
N ALA A 124 -10.12 -12.12 0.76
CA ALA A 124 -9.03 -13.07 0.55
C ALA A 124 -8.93 -13.53 -0.91
N GLY A 125 -7.71 -13.60 -1.43
CA GLY A 125 -7.42 -13.99 -2.81
C GLY A 125 -7.58 -12.86 -3.84
N SER A 126 -8.02 -11.67 -3.43
CA SER A 126 -8.15 -10.53 -4.36
C SER A 126 -6.78 -10.01 -4.79
N SER A 127 -6.67 -9.65 -6.08
CA SER A 127 -5.56 -8.88 -6.65
C SER A 127 -6.04 -7.46 -6.94
N VAL A 128 -5.54 -6.49 -6.19
CA VAL A 128 -6.00 -5.11 -6.20
C VAL A 128 -4.91 -4.20 -6.73
N GLU A 129 -5.17 -3.50 -7.82
CA GLU A 129 -4.32 -2.41 -8.30
C GLU A 129 -4.76 -1.10 -7.66
N LEU A 130 -3.86 -0.45 -6.92
CA LEU A 130 -3.98 0.92 -6.46
C LEU A 130 -3.31 1.84 -7.48
N PHE A 131 -4.04 2.80 -8.01
CA PHE A 131 -3.51 3.71 -9.02
C PHE A 131 -2.42 4.62 -8.45
N ALA A 132 -1.49 5.07 -9.29
CA ALA A 132 -0.44 6.01 -8.91
C ALA A 132 -0.97 7.30 -8.24
N THR A 133 -2.22 7.65 -8.49
CA THR A 133 -2.93 8.80 -7.89
C THR A 133 -3.59 8.50 -6.54
N ALA A 134 -3.65 7.22 -6.14
CA ALA A 134 -4.18 6.82 -4.84
C ALA A 134 -3.10 6.93 -3.77
N LEU A 135 -3.46 7.58 -2.68
CA LEU A 135 -2.65 7.64 -1.47
C LEU A 135 -3.00 6.42 -0.62
N HIS A 136 -2.00 5.67 -0.20
CA HIS A 136 -2.14 4.44 0.59
C HIS A 136 -0.98 4.30 1.57
N TYR A 137 -1.05 3.34 2.47
CA TYR A 137 0.05 2.95 3.35
C TYR A 137 -0.13 1.48 3.77
N ALA A 138 0.51 1.08 4.89
CA ALA A 138 0.35 -0.27 5.42
C ALA A 138 -1.13 -0.66 5.54
N PRO A 139 -1.52 -1.86 5.07
CA PRO A 139 -2.88 -2.36 5.22
C PRO A 139 -3.34 -2.45 6.67
N CYS A 140 -4.65 -2.62 6.85
CA CYS A 140 -5.26 -2.87 8.15
C CYS A 140 -5.90 -4.25 8.22
N ASP A 141 -6.02 -4.76 9.45
CA ASP A 141 -6.81 -5.94 9.76
C ASP A 141 -8.25 -5.76 9.27
N ALA A 142 -8.85 -6.80 8.72
CA ALA A 142 -10.29 -6.80 8.38
C ALA A 142 -11.15 -7.42 9.49
N LYS A 143 -10.52 -8.05 10.47
CA LYS A 143 -11.09 -8.56 11.71
C LYS A 143 -10.02 -8.47 12.79
N LYS A 144 -10.43 -8.01 13.95
CA LYS A 144 -9.54 -7.73 15.08
C LYS A 144 -8.62 -8.91 15.41
N GLY A 145 -7.31 -8.67 15.30
CA GLY A 145 -6.25 -9.61 15.65
C GLY A 145 -5.93 -10.66 14.59
N ASP A 146 -6.64 -10.71 13.46
CA ASP A 146 -6.32 -11.67 12.40
C ASP A 146 -5.04 -11.27 11.66
N GLY A 147 -4.74 -9.97 11.61
CA GLY A 147 -3.63 -9.41 10.86
C GLY A 147 -3.83 -9.54 9.35
N PHE A 148 -2.76 -9.28 8.61
CA PHE A 148 -2.76 -9.39 7.15
C PHE A 148 -1.43 -9.94 6.63
N ARG A 149 -1.49 -10.60 5.46
CA ARG A 149 -0.36 -10.88 4.57
C ARG A 149 -0.73 -10.45 3.17
N VAL A 150 0.08 -9.57 2.61
CA VAL A 150 -0.15 -8.98 1.28
C VAL A 150 1.13 -9.06 0.48
N ALA A 151 1.09 -9.73 -0.67
CA ALA A 151 2.15 -9.62 -1.66
C ALA A 151 2.02 -8.27 -2.38
N VAL A 152 3.12 -7.52 -2.43
CA VAL A 152 3.18 -6.16 -2.98
C VAL A 152 4.04 -6.15 -4.23
N VAL A 153 3.47 -5.68 -5.34
CA VAL A 153 4.18 -5.55 -6.62
C VAL A 153 4.35 -4.08 -6.97
N LEU A 154 5.58 -3.70 -7.26
CA LEU A 154 5.98 -2.33 -7.58
C LEU A 154 7.08 -2.33 -8.67
N PRO A 155 7.32 -1.20 -9.35
CA PRO A 155 8.52 -1.04 -10.17
C PRO A 155 9.79 -1.35 -9.39
N ARG A 156 10.75 -1.99 -10.08
CA ARG A 156 12.02 -2.45 -9.47
C ARG A 156 12.73 -1.33 -8.70
N SER A 157 13.18 -1.64 -7.50
CA SER A 157 13.87 -0.76 -6.55
C SER A 157 13.00 0.28 -5.84
N THR A 158 11.68 0.29 -6.01
CA THR A 158 10.78 1.10 -5.17
C THR A 158 10.95 0.70 -3.69
N ASN A 159 10.87 1.69 -2.78
CA ASN A 159 11.03 1.51 -1.33
C ASN A 159 12.43 1.03 -0.89
N THR A 160 13.46 1.23 -1.69
CA THR A 160 14.85 1.05 -1.30
C THR A 160 15.46 2.40 -0.82
N ASP A 161 16.78 2.45 -0.67
CA ASP A 161 17.49 3.62 -0.14
C ASP A 161 17.10 4.91 -0.87
N LYS A 162 16.80 5.95 -0.09
CA LYS A 162 16.47 7.28 -0.61
C LYS A 162 17.64 7.81 -1.46
N PRO A 163 17.38 8.26 -2.69
CA PRO A 163 18.42 8.91 -3.48
C PRO A 163 18.83 10.26 -2.88
N GLU A 164 20.09 10.62 -3.04
CA GLU A 164 20.53 11.99 -2.78
C GLU A 164 19.95 12.91 -3.85
N ILE A 165 19.24 13.94 -3.41
CA ILE A 165 18.66 14.93 -4.31
C ILE A 165 19.03 16.36 -3.89
N LYS A 166 19.11 17.26 -4.88
CA LYS A 166 19.03 18.70 -4.64
C LYS A 166 17.58 19.10 -4.86
N PRO A 167 16.87 19.62 -3.85
CA PRO A 167 15.46 19.98 -4.01
C PRO A 167 15.26 20.99 -5.15
N ILE A 168 14.27 20.73 -5.99
CA ILE A 168 13.87 21.58 -7.13
C ILE A 168 12.43 22.06 -7.02
N CYS A 169 11.61 21.41 -6.18
CA CYS A 169 10.23 21.78 -5.93
C CYS A 169 9.81 21.41 -4.50
N GLU A 170 8.66 21.91 -4.09
CA GLU A 170 8.13 21.70 -2.74
C GLU A 170 7.76 20.22 -2.46
N GLU A 171 7.44 19.44 -3.49
CA GLU A 171 7.15 18.00 -3.36
C GLU A 171 8.37 17.21 -2.87
N ASP A 172 9.59 17.67 -3.14
CA ASP A 172 10.82 16.96 -2.80
C ASP A 172 10.97 16.70 -1.30
N LYS A 173 10.31 17.52 -0.45
CA LYS A 173 10.30 17.35 1.00
C LYS A 173 9.55 16.06 1.45
N LEU A 174 8.68 15.51 0.59
CA LEU A 174 7.94 14.29 0.86
C LEU A 174 8.73 13.03 0.51
N LEU A 175 9.78 13.14 -0.32
CA LEU A 175 10.57 11.99 -0.75
C LEU A 175 11.22 11.32 0.47
N PHE A 176 10.78 10.12 0.81
CA PHE A 176 11.20 9.38 2.00
C PHE A 176 12.12 8.19 1.66
N ALA A 177 11.81 7.51 0.55
CA ALA A 177 12.63 6.43 -0.01
C ALA A 177 12.61 6.53 -1.54
N LYS A 178 13.32 5.65 -2.22
CA LYS A 178 13.32 5.62 -3.69
C LYS A 178 11.92 5.36 -4.22
N ASN A 179 11.42 6.27 -5.08
CA ASN A 179 10.06 6.24 -5.65
C ASN A 179 8.95 6.20 -4.58
N LYS A 180 9.19 6.80 -3.40
CA LYS A 180 8.25 6.83 -2.29
C LYS A 180 8.17 8.23 -1.70
N TRP A 181 7.02 8.88 -1.87
CA TRP A 181 6.66 10.15 -1.23
C TRP A 181 5.70 9.83 -0.08
N LEU A 182 6.06 10.24 1.14
CA LEU A 182 5.37 9.88 2.38
C LEU A 182 4.88 11.11 3.11
N ILE A 183 3.63 11.05 3.56
CA ILE A 183 2.97 12.07 4.39
C ILE A 183 2.51 11.38 5.67
N ALA A 184 3.06 11.79 6.81
CA ALA A 184 2.81 11.17 8.10
C ALA A 184 1.82 11.95 8.96
N HIS A 185 1.13 11.24 9.84
CA HIS A 185 0.48 11.84 11.00
C HIS A 185 1.55 12.14 12.08
N LYS A 186 1.37 13.24 12.82
CA LYS A 186 2.34 13.69 13.82
C LYS A 186 2.64 12.67 14.94
N ASP A 187 1.70 11.77 15.20
CA ASP A 187 1.78 10.78 16.30
C ASP A 187 2.28 9.40 15.77
N THR A 188 3.30 9.40 14.91
CA THR A 188 3.83 8.18 14.30
C THR A 188 5.35 8.11 14.37
N SER A 189 5.89 6.89 14.37
CA SER A 189 7.33 6.65 14.28
C SER A 189 7.94 7.17 12.97
N GLU A 190 7.17 7.20 11.90
CA GLU A 190 7.60 7.75 10.62
C GLU A 190 7.87 9.26 10.70
N ALA A 191 7.01 9.99 11.43
CA ALA A 191 7.22 11.41 11.71
C ALA A 191 8.48 11.64 12.56
N GLU A 192 8.70 10.79 13.58
CA GLU A 192 9.93 10.83 14.40
C GLU A 192 11.19 10.53 13.56
N ASN A 193 11.06 9.70 12.53
CA ASN A 193 12.12 9.33 11.60
C ASN A 193 12.26 10.30 10.40
N GLY A 194 11.61 11.48 10.47
CA GLY A 194 11.80 12.56 9.52
C GLY A 194 10.86 12.56 8.31
N ALA A 195 9.79 11.77 8.32
CA ALA A 195 8.74 11.90 7.32
C ALA A 195 8.03 13.26 7.42
N PHE A 196 7.58 13.79 6.29
CA PHE A 196 6.83 15.03 6.26
C PHE A 196 5.50 14.87 7.01
N VAL A 197 5.28 15.71 8.04
CA VAL A 197 4.02 15.73 8.80
C VAL A 197 3.00 16.58 8.05
N GLY A 198 2.02 15.94 7.42
CA GLY A 198 1.02 16.59 6.60
C GLY A 198 -0.39 15.99 6.72
N LEU A 199 -0.60 14.93 7.51
CA LEU A 199 -1.94 14.44 7.83
C LEU A 199 -2.55 15.32 8.92
N ILE A 200 -3.70 15.94 8.61
CA ILE A 200 -4.41 16.88 9.48
C ILE A 200 -5.72 16.28 9.94
N GLY A 201 -5.91 16.15 11.24
CA GLY A 201 -7.09 15.56 11.86
C GLY A 201 -6.73 14.46 12.82
N GLU A 202 -7.60 13.47 12.97
CA GLU A 202 -7.40 12.29 13.81
C GLU A 202 -6.54 11.25 13.08
N ASN A 203 -5.64 10.58 13.79
CA ASN A 203 -5.02 9.36 13.26
C ASN A 203 -6.07 8.23 13.29
N ILE A 204 -6.81 8.10 12.20
CA ILE A 204 -7.94 7.17 12.07
C ILE A 204 -7.54 5.79 12.57
N ASP A 205 -8.36 5.22 13.45
CA ASP A 205 -8.21 3.85 13.97
C ASP A 205 -9.53 3.08 13.72
N ILE A 206 -9.48 2.06 12.90
CA ILE A 206 -10.65 1.26 12.50
C ILE A 206 -10.92 0.06 13.41
N LYS A 207 -10.19 -0.09 14.53
CA LYS A 207 -10.30 -1.26 15.43
C LYS A 207 -11.71 -1.53 15.97
N ASP A 208 -12.55 -0.51 16.04
CA ASP A 208 -13.93 -0.63 16.52
C ASP A 208 -14.95 -0.82 15.37
N LEU A 209 -14.46 -0.86 14.13
CA LEU A 209 -15.27 -1.06 12.91
C LEU A 209 -15.10 -2.48 12.32
N ILE A 210 -14.12 -3.28 12.81
CA ILE A 210 -13.72 -4.59 12.30
C ILE A 210 -13.95 -5.70 13.31
#